data_c5885da4b682378bcdd4d37cc718209c
#
_entry.id   c5885da4b682378bcdd4d37cc718209c
#
_cell.length_a   1.000
_cell.length_b   1.000
_cell.length_c   1.000
_cell.angle_alpha   90.00
_cell.angle_beta   90.00
_cell.angle_gamma   90.00
#
_symmetry.space_group_name_H-M   'P 1'
#
loop_
_entity.id
_entity.type
_entity.pdbx_description
1 polymer ?
#
loop_
_entity_poly.entity_id
_entity_poly.type
_entity_poly.pdbx_seq_one_letter_code
_entity_poly.pdbx_strand_id
1 'polypeptide(L)'
;MVNRRIWLYLAIILGLSGLLAGCQSWSTPSKTTNDKINIMASLDFYGQTAKAVAGKYGQVTSIIDRPSVDPHDYEPTVNTAKQASSAQLIIYNGLGYDDWMEKLTVNKAKGARVITVGTDVAHKTDGANEHVWYDPTTMPKLATKIATELSKIQPQHKHYFEQQAQKYQTNAKTITTMIKQLKQHANNQRVAVSEPVFDYSLKAIGYRISNTHFAHAIEEGSDPSPKDIQQMQQDIKHHRIAFFVENTQTDSNLVTNMVKLARKYDVPVLKVTETLPANQTYQSWMLSQYRQLAKIQKATAK
;
A
#
# COMPACT_ATOMS: atom_id res chain seq x y z
N MET A 1 -65.46 56.42 -37.37
CA MET A 1 -64.86 55.43 -38.26
C MET A 1 -63.37 55.23 -37.84
N VAL A 2 -63.12 54.18 -37.10
CA VAL A 2 -61.77 53.90 -36.61
C VAL A 2 -61.03 53.18 -37.75
N ASN A 3 -59.88 53.75 -38.12
CA ASN A 3 -59.13 53.39 -39.34
C ASN A 3 -58.62 51.93 -39.27
N ARG A 4 -59.11 51.05 -40.17
CA ARG A 4 -58.66 49.64 -40.29
C ARG A 4 -57.17 49.44 -40.44
N ARG A 5 -56.40 50.49 -40.78
CA ARG A 5 -54.94 50.46 -40.87
C ARG A 5 -54.23 50.44 -39.51
N ILE A 6 -54.84 51.00 -38.49
CA ILE A 6 -54.26 51.02 -37.11
C ILE A 6 -54.29 49.60 -36.51
N TRP A 7 -55.30 48.81 -36.77
CA TRP A 7 -55.40 47.43 -36.31
C TRP A 7 -54.37 46.48 -36.94
N LEU A 8 -54.02 46.76 -38.22
CA LEU A 8 -53.00 45.98 -38.91
C LEU A 8 -51.56 46.24 -38.38
N TYR A 9 -51.27 47.47 -37.98
CA TYR A 9 -49.95 47.77 -37.35
C TYR A 9 -49.86 47.26 -35.93
N LEU A 10 -50.92 47.25 -35.16
CA LEU A 10 -50.97 46.65 -33.82
C LEU A 10 -50.84 45.15 -33.86
N ALA A 11 -51.38 44.44 -34.83
CA ALA A 11 -51.20 43.02 -35.00
C ALA A 11 -49.79 42.61 -35.45
N ILE A 12 -49.11 43.47 -36.26
CA ILE A 12 -47.73 43.22 -36.68
C ILE A 12 -46.75 43.49 -35.53
N ILE A 13 -46.99 44.45 -34.67
CA ILE A 13 -46.16 44.73 -33.49
C ILE A 13 -46.29 43.67 -32.41
N LEU A 14 -47.47 43.08 -32.21
CA LEU A 14 -47.68 41.94 -31.32
C LEU A 14 -47.07 40.64 -31.87
N GLY A 15 -47.00 40.45 -33.19
CA GLY A 15 -46.38 39.29 -33.83
C GLY A 15 -44.83 39.28 -33.78
N LEU A 16 -44.18 40.44 -33.74
CA LEU A 16 -42.73 40.54 -33.68
C LEU A 16 -42.17 40.42 -32.27
N SER A 17 -42.97 40.64 -31.22
CA SER A 17 -42.53 40.45 -29.82
C SER A 17 -42.53 39.01 -29.36
N GLY A 18 -43.11 38.08 -30.10
CA GLY A 18 -43.15 36.65 -29.79
C GLY A 18 -41.95 35.81 -30.25
N LEU A 19 -41.07 36.40 -31.07
CA LEU A 19 -39.91 35.67 -31.65
C LEU A 19 -38.56 35.86 -30.92
N LEU A 20 -38.54 36.64 -29.84
CA LEU A 20 -37.35 36.88 -29.02
C LEU A 20 -37.30 36.10 -27.69
N ALA A 21 -38.28 35.19 -27.45
CA ALA A 21 -38.35 34.41 -26.22
C ALA A 21 -37.86 32.97 -26.35
N GLY A 22 -37.03 32.68 -27.35
CA GLY A 22 -36.62 31.30 -27.68
C GLY A 22 -35.13 31.09 -27.79
N CYS A 23 -34.33 31.37 -26.77
CA CYS A 23 -33.01 30.74 -26.55
C CYS A 23 -32.51 31.10 -25.16
N GLN A 24 -33.30 30.85 -24.13
CA GLN A 24 -32.72 30.66 -22.81
C GLN A 24 -32.26 29.21 -22.78
N SER A 25 -31.04 28.96 -23.28
CA SER A 25 -30.32 27.75 -22.96
C SER A 25 -30.26 27.69 -21.45
N TRP A 26 -31.10 26.85 -20.87
CA TRP A 26 -30.98 26.43 -19.49
C TRP A 26 -29.64 25.71 -19.39
N SER A 27 -28.59 26.47 -19.18
CA SER A 27 -27.34 25.96 -18.64
C SER A 27 -27.73 25.41 -17.29
N THR A 28 -28.07 24.13 -17.23
CA THR A 28 -27.98 23.39 -15.97
C THR A 28 -26.63 23.77 -15.40
N PRO A 29 -26.58 24.37 -14.18
CA PRO A 29 -25.30 24.58 -13.54
C PRO A 29 -24.66 23.19 -13.48
N SER A 30 -23.61 22.98 -14.26
CA SER A 30 -22.72 21.86 -14.07
C SER A 30 -22.34 21.94 -12.60
N LYS A 31 -22.94 21.09 -11.80
CA LYS A 31 -22.58 20.92 -10.40
C LYS A 31 -21.14 20.44 -10.47
N THR A 32 -20.21 21.37 -10.48
CA THR A 32 -18.81 21.08 -10.16
C THR A 32 -18.83 20.66 -8.71
N THR A 33 -19.33 19.43 -8.49
CA THR A 33 -19.11 18.78 -7.23
C THR A 33 -17.62 18.55 -7.19
N ASN A 34 -16.95 19.44 -6.49
CA ASN A 34 -15.56 19.32 -6.09
C ASN A 34 -15.47 18.24 -5.00
N ASP A 35 -16.30 17.18 -5.16
CA ASP A 35 -16.44 16.11 -4.22
C ASP A 35 -15.21 15.22 -4.39
N LYS A 36 -14.34 15.31 -3.41
CA LYS A 36 -13.18 14.43 -3.32
C LYS A 36 -13.65 12.99 -3.25
N ILE A 37 -12.95 12.11 -3.95
CA ILE A 37 -13.17 10.67 -3.86
C ILE A 37 -12.79 10.21 -2.45
N ASN A 38 -13.73 9.61 -1.73
CA ASN A 38 -13.45 9.00 -0.43
C ASN A 38 -12.71 7.68 -0.62
N ILE A 39 -11.49 7.60 -0.12
CA ILE A 39 -10.61 6.44 -0.24
C ILE A 39 -10.30 5.93 1.15
N MET A 40 -10.49 4.63 1.37
CA MET A 40 -10.14 3.94 2.61
C MET A 40 -9.02 2.95 2.33
N ALA A 41 -7.99 2.96 3.15
CA ALA A 41 -6.92 1.98 3.13
C ALA A 41 -6.84 1.26 4.48
N SER A 42 -6.55 -0.04 4.49
CA SER A 42 -6.29 -0.76 5.74
C SER A 42 -5.06 -0.20 6.46
N LEU A 43 -4.00 0.06 5.72
CA LEU A 43 -2.67 0.44 6.21
C LEU A 43 -2.25 1.81 5.68
N ASP A 44 -1.46 2.51 6.46
CA ASP A 44 -1.04 3.88 6.16
C ASP A 44 -0.11 3.97 4.94
N PHE A 45 0.77 3.00 4.68
CA PHE A 45 1.62 3.00 3.49
C PHE A 45 0.82 2.77 2.19
N TYR A 46 -0.28 2.03 2.22
CA TYR A 46 -1.24 1.97 1.11
C TYR A 46 -1.99 3.30 0.97
N GLY A 47 -2.41 3.88 2.11
CA GLY A 47 -3.03 5.20 2.15
C GLY A 47 -2.12 6.30 1.62
N GLN A 48 -0.82 6.28 1.93
CA GLN A 48 0.17 7.21 1.37
C GLN A 48 0.25 7.09 -0.16
N THR A 49 0.25 5.87 -0.70
CA THR A 49 0.24 5.65 -2.14
C THR A 49 -1.05 6.18 -2.78
N ALA A 50 -2.19 5.90 -2.15
CA ALA A 50 -3.48 6.42 -2.61
C ALA A 50 -3.53 7.95 -2.59
N LYS A 51 -3.02 8.57 -1.51
CA LYS A 51 -2.92 10.03 -1.39
C LYS A 51 -2.01 10.64 -2.46
N ALA A 52 -0.89 9.99 -2.76
CA ALA A 52 0.03 10.46 -3.80
C ALA A 52 -0.61 10.45 -5.19
N VAL A 53 -1.41 9.41 -5.51
CA VAL A 53 -2.08 9.27 -6.82
C VAL A 53 -3.34 10.12 -6.93
N ALA A 54 -4.18 10.13 -5.91
CA ALA A 54 -5.44 10.89 -5.91
C ALA A 54 -5.23 12.40 -5.80
N GLY A 55 -4.18 12.83 -5.08
CA GLY A 55 -3.83 14.22 -4.88
C GLY A 55 -5.00 15.06 -4.37
N LYS A 56 -5.26 16.18 -5.04
CA LYS A 56 -6.35 17.12 -4.66
C LYS A 56 -7.77 16.55 -4.86
N TYR A 57 -7.91 15.48 -5.62
CA TYR A 57 -9.20 14.86 -5.93
C TYR A 57 -9.57 13.70 -4.99
N GLY A 58 -8.71 13.33 -4.03
CA GLY A 58 -8.98 12.30 -3.05
C GLY A 58 -9.00 12.80 -1.62
N GLN A 59 -9.79 12.13 -0.79
CA GLN A 59 -9.72 12.16 0.67
C GLN A 59 -9.42 10.75 1.14
N VAL A 60 -8.25 10.55 1.75
CA VAL A 60 -7.76 9.23 2.13
C VAL A 60 -7.77 9.09 3.64
N THR A 61 -8.37 7.99 4.10
CA THR A 61 -8.33 7.55 5.49
C THR A 61 -7.62 6.21 5.56
N SER A 62 -6.58 6.11 6.38
CA SER A 62 -5.94 4.85 6.74
C SER A 62 -6.49 4.39 8.08
N ILE A 63 -6.83 3.11 8.20
CA ILE A 63 -7.41 2.55 9.42
C ILE A 63 -6.32 2.33 10.45
N ILE A 64 -5.28 1.63 10.07
CA ILE A 64 -4.08 1.44 10.88
C ILE A 64 -3.05 2.47 10.41
N ASP A 65 -2.78 3.45 11.28
CA ASP A 65 -1.88 4.58 11.07
C ASP A 65 -0.81 4.71 12.17
N ARG A 66 -0.72 3.70 13.03
CA ARG A 66 0.24 3.63 14.14
C ARG A 66 0.98 2.32 14.13
N PRO A 67 2.32 2.35 14.24
CA PRO A 67 3.15 1.15 14.17
C PRO A 67 2.99 0.18 15.34
N SER A 68 2.26 0.59 16.40
CA SER A 68 1.98 -0.25 17.58
C SER A 68 0.70 -1.08 17.44
N VAL A 69 -0.04 -0.95 16.36
CA VAL A 69 -1.26 -1.73 16.10
C VAL A 69 -0.90 -2.88 15.19
N ASP A 70 -1.12 -4.10 15.68
CA ASP A 70 -0.96 -5.31 14.90
C ASP A 70 -2.13 -5.45 13.92
N PRO A 71 -1.87 -5.54 12.60
CA PRO A 71 -2.92 -5.69 11.60
C PRO A 71 -3.66 -7.03 11.66
N HIS A 72 -3.04 -8.11 12.13
CA HIS A 72 -3.67 -9.42 12.29
C HIS A 72 -4.74 -9.41 13.39
N ASP A 73 -4.49 -8.68 14.47
CA ASP A 73 -5.33 -8.63 15.67
C ASP A 73 -6.29 -7.43 15.69
N TYR A 74 -6.34 -6.65 14.62
CA TYR A 74 -7.17 -5.45 14.59
C TYR A 74 -8.67 -5.78 14.52
N GLU A 75 -9.44 -5.25 15.47
CA GLU A 75 -10.90 -5.36 15.48
C GLU A 75 -11.57 -4.06 15.00
N PRO A 76 -12.35 -4.12 13.88
CA PRO A 76 -13.04 -2.96 13.35
C PRO A 76 -14.10 -2.42 14.30
N THR A 77 -14.13 -1.10 14.46
CA THR A 77 -15.17 -0.39 15.20
C THR A 77 -16.39 -0.08 14.34
N VAL A 78 -17.51 0.33 14.96
CA VAL A 78 -18.68 0.86 14.24
C VAL A 78 -18.31 2.05 13.35
N ASN A 79 -17.37 2.89 13.80
CA ASN A 79 -16.88 4.03 13.00
C ASN A 79 -16.11 3.55 11.77
N THR A 80 -15.28 2.51 11.90
CA THR A 80 -14.56 1.88 10.79
C THR A 80 -15.54 1.33 9.74
N ALA A 81 -16.59 0.64 10.18
CA ALA A 81 -17.64 0.13 9.30
C ALA A 81 -18.39 1.25 8.57
N LYS A 82 -18.70 2.35 9.25
CA LYS A 82 -19.33 3.53 8.64
C LYS A 82 -18.42 4.19 7.60
N GLN A 83 -17.13 4.28 7.85
CA GLN A 83 -16.15 4.79 6.88
C GLN A 83 -16.08 3.89 5.65
N ALA A 84 -16.02 2.56 5.82
CA ALA A 84 -16.01 1.60 4.72
C ALA A 84 -17.27 1.71 3.86
N SER A 85 -18.46 1.84 4.48
CA SER A 85 -19.73 1.97 3.76
C SER A 85 -19.85 3.25 2.92
N SER A 86 -19.06 4.29 3.21
CA SER A 86 -19.05 5.57 2.48
C SER A 86 -17.86 5.69 1.51
N ALA A 87 -16.90 4.76 1.54
CA ALA A 87 -15.74 4.78 0.67
C ALA A 87 -16.12 4.43 -0.79
N GLN A 88 -15.54 5.15 -1.73
CA GLN A 88 -15.67 4.90 -3.17
C GLN A 88 -14.55 4.01 -3.71
N LEU A 89 -13.40 4.01 -3.01
CA LEU A 89 -12.30 3.10 -3.25
C LEU A 89 -11.80 2.55 -1.90
N ILE A 90 -11.70 1.24 -1.79
CA ILE A 90 -11.17 0.53 -0.63
C ILE A 90 -9.91 -0.20 -1.06
N ILE A 91 -8.85 -0.11 -0.27
CA ILE A 91 -7.54 -0.74 -0.54
C ILE A 91 -7.12 -1.50 0.71
N TYR A 92 -6.86 -2.79 0.57
CA TYR A 92 -6.36 -3.62 1.65
C TYR A 92 -5.42 -4.71 1.14
N ASN A 93 -4.69 -5.35 2.04
CA ASN A 93 -3.66 -6.33 1.67
C ASN A 93 -4.26 -7.64 1.16
N GLY A 94 -5.15 -8.25 1.94
CA GLY A 94 -5.59 -9.64 1.77
C GLY A 94 -4.51 -10.64 2.18
N LEU A 95 -4.63 -11.89 1.72
CA LEU A 95 -3.69 -12.99 2.00
C LEU A 95 -3.60 -13.35 3.50
N GLY A 96 -4.66 -13.14 4.27
CA GLY A 96 -4.66 -13.40 5.72
C GLY A 96 -4.24 -12.22 6.59
N TYR A 97 -3.62 -11.18 6.03
CA TYR A 97 -3.01 -10.08 6.80
C TYR A 97 -4.01 -9.13 7.47
N ASP A 98 -5.06 -8.79 6.76
CA ASP A 98 -6.09 -7.84 7.20
C ASP A 98 -7.51 -8.32 6.83
N ASP A 99 -7.83 -9.58 7.15
CA ASP A 99 -9.07 -10.29 6.83
C ASP A 99 -10.33 -9.58 7.36
N TRP A 100 -10.18 -8.78 8.40
CA TRP A 100 -11.26 -7.93 8.92
C TRP A 100 -11.76 -6.93 7.86
N MET A 101 -10.93 -6.55 6.88
CA MET A 101 -11.33 -5.68 5.76
C MET A 101 -12.34 -6.38 4.83
N GLU A 102 -12.23 -7.67 4.61
CA GLU A 102 -13.18 -8.41 3.78
C GLU A 102 -14.59 -8.29 4.34
N LYS A 103 -14.74 -8.45 5.66
CA LYS A 103 -16.03 -8.30 6.36
C LYS A 103 -16.60 -6.88 6.20
N LEU A 104 -15.78 -5.86 6.18
CA LEU A 104 -16.20 -4.47 5.97
C LEU A 104 -16.62 -4.21 4.51
N THR A 105 -16.00 -4.87 3.54
CA THR A 105 -16.34 -4.68 2.11
C THR A 105 -17.68 -5.26 1.72
N VAL A 106 -18.26 -6.17 2.50
CA VAL A 106 -19.62 -6.73 2.25
C VAL A 106 -20.67 -5.62 2.16
N ASN A 107 -20.56 -4.61 3.04
CA ASN A 107 -21.51 -3.51 3.13
C ASN A 107 -21.00 -2.21 2.47
N LYS A 108 -20.07 -2.31 1.52
CA LYS A 108 -19.55 -1.14 0.80
C LYS A 108 -20.65 -0.42 -0.01
N ALA A 109 -20.44 0.85 -0.31
CA ALA A 109 -21.33 1.64 -1.15
C ALA A 109 -21.53 0.96 -2.53
N LYS A 110 -22.75 1.11 -3.09
CA LYS A 110 -23.04 0.61 -4.45
C LYS A 110 -22.08 1.28 -5.46
N GLY A 111 -21.35 0.47 -6.21
CA GLY A 111 -20.35 0.97 -7.17
C GLY A 111 -18.98 1.27 -6.58
N ALA A 112 -18.78 1.11 -5.27
CA ALA A 112 -17.45 1.22 -4.66
C ALA A 112 -16.48 0.19 -5.24
N ARG A 113 -15.26 0.63 -5.49
CA ARG A 113 -14.15 -0.16 -6.00
C ARG A 113 -13.35 -0.75 -4.86
N VAL A 114 -12.82 -1.94 -5.08
CA VAL A 114 -11.95 -2.62 -4.12
C VAL A 114 -10.66 -3.02 -4.81
N ILE A 115 -9.55 -2.83 -4.15
CA ILE A 115 -8.23 -3.33 -4.54
C ILE A 115 -7.72 -4.19 -3.39
N THR A 116 -7.59 -5.48 -3.63
CA THR A 116 -6.88 -6.42 -2.76
C THR A 116 -5.44 -6.53 -3.25
N VAL A 117 -4.50 -5.92 -2.55
CA VAL A 117 -3.13 -5.71 -3.06
C VAL A 117 -2.44 -7.04 -3.34
N GLY A 118 -2.59 -8.02 -2.45
CA GLY A 118 -1.99 -9.34 -2.61
C GLY A 118 -2.41 -10.04 -3.91
N THR A 119 -3.70 -10.07 -4.20
CA THR A 119 -4.24 -10.77 -5.38
C THR A 119 -4.26 -9.90 -6.64
N ASP A 120 -4.78 -8.66 -6.55
CA ASP A 120 -5.00 -7.79 -7.72
C ASP A 120 -3.71 -7.15 -8.27
N VAL A 121 -2.68 -6.99 -7.42
CA VAL A 121 -1.47 -6.23 -7.75
C VAL A 121 -0.22 -7.10 -7.70
N ALA A 122 -0.04 -7.87 -6.62
CA ALA A 122 1.11 -8.77 -6.45
C ALA A 122 0.88 -10.15 -7.11
N HIS A 123 -0.36 -10.47 -7.52
CA HIS A 123 -0.76 -11.72 -8.16
C HIS A 123 -0.38 -12.96 -7.33
N LYS A 124 -0.62 -12.88 -6.03
CA LYS A 124 -0.44 -13.97 -5.08
C LYS A 124 -1.77 -14.68 -4.83
N THR A 125 -1.67 -15.91 -4.37
CA THR A 125 -2.81 -16.74 -3.96
C THR A 125 -2.79 -16.95 -2.45
N ASP A 126 -3.91 -17.38 -1.89
CA ASP A 126 -4.02 -17.68 -0.46
C ASP A 126 -2.91 -18.63 -0.01
N GLY A 127 -2.41 -18.41 1.21
CA GLY A 127 -1.27 -19.12 1.78
C GLY A 127 0.10 -18.65 1.27
N ALA A 128 0.17 -17.65 0.38
CA ALA A 128 1.42 -16.97 0.08
C ALA A 128 1.76 -15.98 1.21
N ASN A 129 3.06 -15.72 1.40
CA ASN A 129 3.53 -14.69 2.31
C ASN A 129 2.85 -13.34 1.98
N GLU A 130 2.19 -12.77 2.95
CA GLU A 130 1.34 -11.57 2.84
C GLU A 130 2.13 -10.26 2.78
N HIS A 131 3.39 -10.23 3.14
CA HIS A 131 4.23 -9.03 3.21
C HIS A 131 4.62 -8.48 1.83
N VAL A 132 3.65 -8.42 0.91
CA VAL A 132 3.85 -8.08 -0.51
C VAL A 132 4.36 -6.67 -0.74
N TRP A 133 4.22 -5.75 0.22
CA TRP A 133 4.79 -4.39 0.14
C TRP A 133 6.32 -4.39 0.18
N TYR A 134 6.94 -5.47 0.62
CA TYR A 134 8.39 -5.68 0.57
C TYR A 134 8.90 -6.18 -0.79
N ASP A 135 8.00 -6.58 -1.71
CA ASP A 135 8.36 -6.77 -3.11
C ASP A 135 8.49 -5.38 -3.79
N PRO A 136 9.68 -5.02 -4.33
CA PRO A 136 9.93 -3.69 -4.88
C PRO A 136 9.03 -3.33 -6.07
N THR A 137 8.31 -4.29 -6.64
CA THR A 137 7.42 -4.08 -7.78
C THR A 137 5.98 -3.80 -7.37
N THR A 138 5.57 -4.15 -6.15
CA THR A 138 4.17 -4.06 -5.70
C THR A 138 3.68 -2.63 -5.63
N MET A 139 4.36 -1.75 -4.90
CA MET A 139 3.87 -0.39 -4.69
C MET A 139 3.82 0.47 -5.97
N PRO A 140 4.79 0.37 -6.90
CA PRO A 140 4.67 0.99 -8.22
C PRO A 140 3.47 0.48 -9.05
N LYS A 141 3.17 -0.82 -9.00
CA LYS A 141 1.99 -1.41 -9.66
C LYS A 141 0.70 -0.96 -8.99
N LEU A 142 0.68 -0.89 -7.65
CA LEU A 142 -0.45 -0.39 -6.88
C LEU A 142 -0.79 1.06 -7.29
N ALA A 143 0.20 1.93 -7.45
CA ALA A 143 -0.04 3.30 -7.92
C ALA A 143 -0.74 3.32 -9.28
N THR A 144 -0.36 2.45 -10.21
CA THR A 144 -1.05 2.30 -11.51
C THR A 144 -2.49 1.79 -11.34
N LYS A 145 -2.68 0.76 -10.52
CA LYS A 145 -4.01 0.19 -10.26
C LYS A 145 -4.93 1.24 -9.63
N ILE A 146 -4.45 2.02 -8.66
CA ILE A 146 -5.19 3.12 -8.04
C ILE A 146 -5.61 4.15 -9.10
N ALA A 147 -4.68 4.60 -9.95
CA ALA A 147 -4.99 5.56 -11.02
C ALA A 147 -6.08 5.04 -11.97
N THR A 148 -6.02 3.75 -12.30
CA THR A 148 -7.03 3.08 -13.13
C THR A 148 -8.41 3.11 -12.46
N GLU A 149 -8.51 2.75 -11.18
CA GLU A 149 -9.78 2.71 -10.47
C GLU A 149 -10.34 4.13 -10.22
N LEU A 150 -9.48 5.11 -9.87
CA LEU A 150 -9.88 6.51 -9.74
C LEU A 150 -10.39 7.10 -11.07
N SER A 151 -9.77 6.72 -12.19
CA SER A 151 -10.21 7.14 -13.54
C SER A 151 -11.59 6.59 -13.91
N LYS A 152 -11.99 5.44 -13.35
CA LYS A 152 -13.35 4.92 -13.52
C LYS A 152 -14.38 5.66 -12.66
N ILE A 153 -13.96 6.19 -11.50
CA ILE A 153 -14.82 6.96 -10.59
C ILE A 153 -14.98 8.40 -11.12
N GLN A 154 -13.90 9.04 -11.56
CA GLN A 154 -13.91 10.40 -12.10
C GLN A 154 -13.15 10.46 -13.44
N PRO A 155 -13.79 10.06 -14.57
CA PRO A 155 -13.13 9.98 -15.87
C PRO A 155 -12.54 11.31 -16.36
N GLN A 156 -13.14 12.45 -15.97
CA GLN A 156 -12.66 13.80 -16.30
C GLN A 156 -11.26 14.12 -15.74
N HIS A 157 -10.81 13.38 -14.71
CA HIS A 157 -9.51 13.56 -14.07
C HIS A 157 -8.51 12.43 -14.38
N LYS A 158 -8.82 11.54 -15.34
CA LYS A 158 -7.99 10.40 -15.71
C LYS A 158 -6.52 10.78 -15.94
N HIS A 159 -6.28 11.79 -16.77
CA HIS A 159 -4.91 12.22 -17.10
C HIS A 159 -4.12 12.66 -15.85
N TYR A 160 -4.78 13.34 -14.91
CA TYR A 160 -4.15 13.73 -13.65
C TYR A 160 -3.72 12.50 -12.84
N PHE A 161 -4.61 11.50 -12.66
CA PHE A 161 -4.29 10.31 -11.89
C PHE A 161 -3.15 9.51 -12.53
N GLU A 162 -3.14 9.37 -13.85
CA GLU A 162 -2.07 8.70 -14.60
C GLU A 162 -0.71 9.42 -14.42
N GLN A 163 -0.70 10.74 -14.49
CA GLN A 163 0.52 11.53 -14.24
C GLN A 163 1.04 11.36 -12.80
N GLN A 164 0.15 11.35 -11.80
CA GLN A 164 0.57 11.15 -10.41
C GLN A 164 1.12 9.74 -10.20
N ALA A 165 0.50 8.71 -10.76
CA ALA A 165 1.01 7.34 -10.71
C ALA A 165 2.40 7.24 -11.36
N GLN A 166 2.61 7.86 -12.52
CA GLN A 166 3.91 7.89 -13.20
C GLN A 166 4.98 8.61 -12.34
N LYS A 167 4.61 9.70 -11.67
CA LYS A 167 5.50 10.41 -10.73
C LYS A 167 5.87 9.51 -9.54
N TYR A 168 4.88 8.80 -8.97
CA TYR A 168 5.13 7.84 -7.89
C TYR A 168 6.10 6.74 -8.33
N GLN A 169 5.90 6.13 -9.50
CA GLN A 169 6.78 5.11 -10.06
C GLN A 169 8.20 5.64 -10.27
N THR A 170 8.34 6.88 -10.75
CA THR A 170 9.65 7.51 -10.95
C THR A 170 10.39 7.66 -9.62
N ASN A 171 9.69 8.10 -8.57
CA ASN A 171 10.28 8.21 -7.24
C ASN A 171 10.67 6.84 -6.66
N ALA A 172 9.86 5.81 -6.91
CA ALA A 172 10.13 4.45 -6.44
C ALA A 172 11.38 3.81 -7.10
N LYS A 173 11.89 4.35 -8.22
CA LYS A 173 13.13 3.88 -8.85
C LYS A 173 14.34 3.94 -7.93
N THR A 174 14.35 4.81 -6.95
CA THR A 174 15.43 4.87 -5.92
C THR A 174 15.54 3.57 -5.13
N ILE A 175 14.39 2.93 -4.81
CA ILE A 175 14.33 1.63 -4.13
C ILE A 175 14.93 0.55 -5.03
N THR A 176 14.50 0.45 -6.28
CA THR A 176 15.01 -0.57 -7.21
C THR A 176 16.48 -0.38 -7.53
N THR A 177 16.96 0.86 -7.57
CA THR A 177 18.38 1.16 -7.74
C THR A 177 19.19 0.66 -6.54
N MET A 178 18.73 0.91 -5.33
CA MET A 178 19.38 0.43 -4.11
C MET A 178 19.41 -1.11 -4.05
N ILE A 179 18.31 -1.78 -4.40
CA ILE A 179 18.27 -3.25 -4.49
C ILE A 179 19.29 -3.78 -5.51
N LYS A 180 19.40 -3.15 -6.69
CA LYS A 180 20.42 -3.54 -7.69
C LYS A 180 21.85 -3.43 -7.15
N GLN A 181 22.15 -2.38 -6.38
CA GLN A 181 23.46 -2.23 -5.73
C GLN A 181 23.70 -3.32 -4.69
N LEU A 182 22.73 -3.59 -3.81
CA LEU A 182 22.82 -4.64 -2.81
C LEU A 182 23.00 -6.04 -3.43
N LYS A 183 22.36 -6.28 -4.57
CA LYS A 183 22.44 -7.56 -5.29
C LYS A 183 23.84 -7.90 -5.74
N GLN A 184 24.69 -6.91 -6.04
CA GLN A 184 26.09 -7.12 -6.44
C GLN A 184 26.94 -7.78 -5.35
N HIS A 185 26.50 -7.71 -4.09
CA HIS A 185 27.24 -8.21 -2.93
C HIS A 185 26.53 -9.35 -2.19
N ALA A 186 25.35 -9.79 -2.65
CA ALA A 186 24.56 -10.82 -1.96
C ALA A 186 25.15 -12.23 -2.11
N ASN A 187 25.80 -12.52 -3.27
CA ASN A 187 26.50 -13.79 -3.58
C ASN A 187 25.68 -15.05 -3.25
N ASN A 188 24.36 -14.98 -3.34
CA ASN A 188 23.46 -16.08 -3.00
C ASN A 188 23.67 -16.64 -1.58
N GLN A 189 24.17 -15.82 -0.65
CA GLN A 189 24.44 -16.23 0.73
C GLN A 189 23.14 -16.60 1.46
N ARG A 190 23.28 -17.48 2.46
CA ARG A 190 22.20 -17.83 3.37
C ARG A 190 22.00 -16.74 4.41
N VAL A 191 20.75 -16.46 4.76
CA VAL A 191 20.35 -15.58 5.85
C VAL A 191 19.27 -16.25 6.66
N ALA A 192 19.03 -15.76 7.87
CA ALA A 192 17.91 -16.19 8.67
C ALA A 192 17.06 -14.96 9.08
N VAL A 193 15.79 -15.19 9.33
CA VAL A 193 14.81 -14.16 9.65
C VAL A 193 14.03 -14.54 10.91
N SER A 194 13.58 -13.55 11.70
CA SER A 194 12.68 -13.81 12.84
C SER A 194 11.31 -14.25 12.36
N GLU A 195 10.81 -13.56 11.33
CA GLU A 195 9.53 -13.76 10.65
C GLU A 195 9.70 -13.50 9.16
N PRO A 196 8.81 -13.94 8.27
CA PRO A 196 8.98 -13.82 6.81
C PRO A 196 8.72 -12.39 6.28
N VAL A 197 8.71 -11.38 7.14
CA VAL A 197 8.41 -9.96 6.82
C VAL A 197 9.25 -9.43 5.68
N PHE A 198 10.57 -9.67 5.70
CA PHE A 198 11.52 -9.08 4.73
C PHE A 198 11.84 -10.00 3.53
N ASP A 199 11.16 -11.12 3.41
CA ASP A 199 11.47 -12.21 2.47
C ASP A 199 11.50 -11.79 1.01
N TYR A 200 10.51 -11.01 0.57
CA TYR A 200 10.45 -10.53 -0.82
C TYR A 200 11.65 -9.65 -1.16
N SER A 201 12.07 -8.78 -0.24
CA SER A 201 13.25 -7.95 -0.42
C SER A 201 14.54 -8.80 -0.46
N LEU A 202 14.69 -9.78 0.44
CA LEU A 202 15.84 -10.68 0.45
C LEU A 202 15.94 -11.48 -0.86
N LYS A 203 14.82 -12.02 -1.34
CA LYS A 203 14.76 -12.74 -2.63
C LYS A 203 15.11 -11.83 -3.82
N ALA A 204 14.59 -10.59 -3.83
CA ALA A 204 14.89 -9.60 -4.88
C ALA A 204 16.39 -9.20 -4.91
N ILE A 205 17.02 -9.13 -3.74
CA ILE A 205 18.45 -8.85 -3.57
C ILE A 205 19.30 -10.07 -3.93
N GLY A 206 18.77 -11.30 -3.81
CA GLY A 206 19.46 -12.54 -4.16
C GLY A 206 20.04 -13.29 -2.96
N TYR A 207 19.47 -13.11 -1.77
CA TYR A 207 19.72 -13.95 -0.61
C TYR A 207 18.84 -15.19 -0.58
N ARG A 208 19.29 -16.24 0.14
CA ARG A 208 18.52 -17.46 0.42
C ARG A 208 18.16 -17.51 1.90
N ILE A 209 16.88 -17.60 2.18
CA ILE A 209 16.36 -17.75 3.55
C ILE A 209 16.51 -19.21 3.95
N SER A 210 17.09 -19.46 5.12
CA SER A 210 17.47 -20.81 5.56
C SER A 210 16.59 -21.39 6.67
N ASN A 211 15.68 -20.59 7.26
CA ASN A 211 14.91 -20.97 8.43
C ASN A 211 13.41 -20.70 8.28
N THR A 212 12.84 -21.01 7.13
CA THR A 212 11.44 -20.71 6.78
C THR A 212 10.44 -21.29 7.78
N HIS A 213 10.64 -22.56 8.25
CA HIS A 213 9.76 -23.18 9.25
C HIS A 213 9.79 -22.45 10.59
N PHE A 214 11.00 -22.06 11.05
CA PHE A 214 11.17 -21.27 12.27
C PHE A 214 10.42 -19.93 12.15
N ALA A 215 10.65 -19.20 11.06
CA ALA A 215 10.09 -17.88 10.82
C ALA A 215 8.55 -17.92 10.77
N HIS A 216 7.99 -18.90 10.06
CA HIS A 216 6.54 -19.07 9.96
C HIS A 216 5.90 -19.42 11.31
N ALA A 217 6.52 -20.31 12.11
CA ALA A 217 6.01 -20.61 13.44
C ALA A 217 5.96 -19.38 14.35
N ILE A 218 6.99 -18.52 14.31
CA ILE A 218 7.00 -17.28 15.09
C ILE A 218 5.88 -16.34 14.63
N GLU A 219 5.67 -16.16 13.32
CA GLU A 219 4.62 -15.32 12.74
C GLU A 219 3.22 -15.77 13.17
N GLU A 220 2.99 -17.09 13.18
CA GLU A 220 1.73 -17.69 13.63
C GLU A 220 1.57 -17.72 15.16
N GLY A 221 2.45 -17.07 15.91
CA GLY A 221 2.43 -17.07 17.37
C GLY A 221 2.63 -18.45 17.99
N SER A 222 3.18 -19.41 17.25
CA SER A 222 3.44 -20.78 17.71
C SER A 222 4.92 -21.03 18.01
N ASP A 223 5.22 -22.07 18.80
CA ASP A 223 6.61 -22.41 19.08
C ASP A 223 7.21 -23.20 17.89
N PRO A 224 8.36 -22.76 17.35
CA PRO A 224 9.14 -23.53 16.39
C PRO A 224 9.56 -24.89 16.97
N SER A 225 9.74 -25.89 16.12
CA SER A 225 10.19 -27.22 16.58
C SER A 225 11.57 -27.14 17.27
N PRO A 226 11.85 -28.03 18.24
CA PRO A 226 13.19 -28.10 18.85
C PRO A 226 14.32 -28.27 17.81
N LYS A 227 14.04 -28.96 16.71
CA LYS A 227 14.97 -29.16 15.60
C LYS A 227 15.26 -27.83 14.88
N ASP A 228 14.24 -27.03 14.61
CA ASP A 228 14.40 -25.73 13.94
C ASP A 228 15.17 -24.75 14.82
N ILE A 229 14.87 -24.74 16.12
CA ILE A 229 15.59 -23.95 17.13
C ILE A 229 17.07 -24.35 17.17
N GLN A 230 17.35 -25.65 17.28
CA GLN A 230 18.72 -26.17 17.30
C GLN A 230 19.46 -25.83 16.00
N GLN A 231 18.83 -26.03 14.84
CA GLN A 231 19.43 -25.70 13.54
C GLN A 231 19.78 -24.24 13.45
N MET A 232 18.88 -23.34 13.87
CA MET A 232 19.08 -21.89 13.89
C MET A 232 20.28 -21.52 14.79
N GLN A 233 20.36 -22.11 16.01
CA GLN A 233 21.49 -21.92 16.91
C GLN A 233 22.82 -22.35 16.29
N GLN A 234 22.85 -23.50 15.60
CA GLN A 234 24.06 -24.02 14.94
C GLN A 234 24.45 -23.14 13.75
N ASP A 235 23.48 -22.64 12.97
CA ASP A 235 23.76 -21.78 11.82
C ASP A 235 24.36 -20.45 12.28
N ILE A 236 23.93 -19.90 13.41
CA ILE A 236 24.54 -18.70 14.04
C ILE A 236 25.95 -19.01 14.55
N LYS A 237 26.12 -20.06 15.38
CA LYS A 237 27.40 -20.40 16.04
C LYS A 237 28.52 -20.69 15.04
N HIS A 238 28.17 -21.26 13.89
CA HIS A 238 29.13 -21.68 12.87
C HIS A 238 29.18 -20.73 11.66
N HIS A 239 28.61 -19.51 11.77
CA HIS A 239 28.60 -18.50 10.69
C HIS A 239 28.06 -19.05 9.35
N ARG A 240 27.03 -19.90 9.39
CA ARG A 240 26.40 -20.49 8.19
C ARG A 240 25.40 -19.53 7.55
N ILE A 241 25.11 -18.41 8.20
CA ILE A 241 24.28 -17.30 7.72
C ILE A 241 25.09 -16.02 7.69
N ALA A 242 24.86 -15.18 6.68
CA ALA A 242 25.58 -13.92 6.52
C ALA A 242 25.10 -12.86 7.54
N PHE A 243 23.84 -12.89 7.90
CA PHE A 243 23.21 -12.05 8.92
C PHE A 243 21.86 -12.63 9.36
N PHE A 244 21.35 -12.13 10.47
CA PHE A 244 20.00 -12.39 10.98
C PHE A 244 19.13 -11.16 10.78
N VAL A 245 17.90 -11.31 10.27
CA VAL A 245 16.90 -10.24 10.15
C VAL A 245 15.97 -10.30 11.35
N GLU A 246 15.92 -9.24 12.11
CA GLU A 246 15.04 -9.04 13.26
C GLU A 246 13.88 -8.14 12.87
N ASN A 247 12.62 -8.64 12.86
CA ASN A 247 11.46 -7.78 12.96
C ASN A 247 11.41 -7.23 14.38
N THR A 248 11.57 -5.91 14.54
CA THR A 248 11.65 -5.29 15.88
C THR A 248 10.29 -5.14 16.56
N GLN A 249 9.21 -5.51 15.87
CA GLN A 249 7.84 -5.50 16.39
C GLN A 249 7.40 -6.88 16.91
N THR A 250 8.20 -7.92 16.65
CA THR A 250 7.97 -9.27 17.21
C THR A 250 8.13 -9.30 18.72
N ASP A 251 7.10 -9.70 19.45
CA ASP A 251 7.16 -9.94 20.89
C ASP A 251 7.41 -11.44 21.15
N SER A 252 8.68 -11.87 21.04
CA SER A 252 9.09 -13.25 21.27
C SER A 252 10.40 -13.33 22.03
N ASN A 253 10.36 -14.00 23.19
CA ASN A 253 11.55 -14.31 23.98
C ASN A 253 12.54 -15.17 23.18
N LEU A 254 12.04 -16.07 22.33
CA LEU A 254 12.87 -16.92 21.51
C LEU A 254 13.65 -16.10 20.47
N VAL A 255 12.99 -15.17 19.77
CA VAL A 255 13.63 -14.23 18.83
C VAL A 255 14.67 -13.39 19.57
N THR A 256 14.33 -12.82 20.73
CA THR A 256 15.26 -12.08 21.58
C THR A 256 16.52 -12.90 21.91
N ASN A 257 16.36 -14.19 22.23
CA ASN A 257 17.49 -15.09 22.53
C ASN A 257 18.35 -15.37 21.27
N MET A 258 17.73 -15.53 20.08
CA MET A 258 18.46 -15.67 18.81
C MET A 258 19.26 -14.41 18.45
N VAL A 259 18.68 -13.22 18.68
CA VAL A 259 19.39 -11.94 18.49
C VAL A 259 20.58 -11.81 19.44
N LYS A 260 20.42 -12.18 20.73
CA LYS A 260 21.55 -12.21 21.68
C LYS A 260 22.62 -13.20 21.25
N LEU A 261 22.22 -14.37 20.75
CA LEU A 261 23.15 -15.37 20.25
C LEU A 261 23.91 -14.89 19.02
N ALA A 262 23.21 -14.26 18.04
CA ALA A 262 23.82 -13.69 16.85
C ALA A 262 24.90 -12.65 17.23
N ARG A 263 24.59 -11.74 18.14
CA ARG A 263 25.55 -10.73 18.64
C ARG A 263 26.75 -11.36 19.35
N LYS A 264 26.51 -12.44 20.16
CA LYS A 264 27.59 -13.15 20.87
C LYS A 264 28.59 -13.82 19.92
N TYR A 265 28.12 -14.23 18.73
CA TYR A 265 28.95 -14.88 17.71
C TYR A 265 29.28 -13.95 16.52
N ASP A 266 29.20 -12.63 16.70
CA ASP A 266 29.51 -11.63 15.70
C ASP A 266 28.77 -11.79 14.36
N VAL A 267 27.58 -12.43 14.39
CA VAL A 267 26.67 -12.48 13.25
C VAL A 267 25.88 -11.17 13.20
N PRO A 268 25.98 -10.39 12.11
CA PRO A 268 25.27 -9.12 12.01
C PRO A 268 23.77 -9.28 12.13
N VAL A 269 23.10 -8.27 12.73
CA VAL A 269 21.63 -8.23 12.85
C VAL A 269 21.10 -7.04 12.04
N LEU A 270 20.29 -7.32 11.03
CA LEU A 270 19.52 -6.34 10.28
C LEU A 270 18.17 -6.12 10.95
N LYS A 271 17.89 -4.90 11.36
CA LYS A 271 16.61 -4.54 11.96
C LYS A 271 15.64 -4.05 10.91
N VAL A 272 14.45 -4.65 10.89
CA VAL A 272 13.33 -4.26 10.05
C VAL A 272 12.07 -4.05 10.91
N THR A 273 11.04 -3.46 10.32
CA THR A 273 9.71 -3.36 10.92
C THR A 273 8.67 -3.83 9.91
N GLU A 274 7.61 -4.39 10.37
CA GLU A 274 6.51 -4.89 9.55
C GLU A 274 5.58 -3.75 9.11
N THR A 275 5.23 -2.87 10.05
CA THR A 275 4.41 -1.70 9.82
C THR A 275 5.26 -0.44 9.66
N LEU A 276 4.70 0.59 9.03
CA LEU A 276 5.39 1.85 8.76
C LEU A 276 5.72 2.59 10.06
N PRO A 277 7.01 2.91 10.32
CA PRO A 277 7.38 3.69 11.49
C PRO A 277 6.81 5.11 11.44
N ALA A 278 6.50 5.67 12.62
CA ALA A 278 5.99 7.04 12.73
C ALA A 278 6.87 8.06 12.00
N ASN A 279 6.25 9.05 11.39
CA ASN A 279 6.91 10.14 10.66
C ASN A 279 7.76 9.71 9.46
N GLN A 280 7.54 8.52 8.92
CA GLN A 280 8.20 8.06 7.70
C GLN A 280 7.22 7.99 6.52
N THR A 281 7.79 8.02 5.32
CA THR A 281 7.11 7.62 4.10
C THR A 281 7.51 6.19 3.76
N TYR A 282 6.68 5.47 3.00
CA TYR A 282 7.03 4.14 2.50
C TYR A 282 8.44 4.11 1.88
N GLN A 283 8.78 5.10 1.05
CA GLN A 283 10.08 5.18 0.41
C GLN A 283 11.23 5.37 1.42
N SER A 284 11.08 6.27 2.39
CA SER A 284 12.13 6.52 3.40
C SER A 284 12.33 5.31 4.30
N TRP A 285 11.24 4.62 4.66
CA TRP A 285 11.24 3.39 5.44
C TRP A 285 12.01 2.28 4.73
N MET A 286 11.66 1.93 3.48
CA MET A 286 12.38 0.92 2.70
C MET A 286 13.86 1.27 2.55
N LEU A 287 14.18 2.51 2.15
CA LEU A 287 15.56 2.94 1.96
C LEU A 287 16.37 2.92 3.26
N SER A 288 15.77 3.17 4.43
CA SER A 288 16.46 3.11 5.71
C SER A 288 16.97 1.70 6.01
N GLN A 289 16.14 0.69 5.78
CA GLN A 289 16.45 -0.72 5.98
C GLN A 289 17.51 -1.21 4.98
N TYR A 290 17.37 -0.86 3.71
CA TYR A 290 18.39 -1.21 2.69
C TYR A 290 19.75 -0.55 2.94
N ARG A 291 19.78 0.69 3.48
CA ARG A 291 21.05 1.33 3.89
C ARG A 291 21.70 0.60 5.07
N GLN A 292 20.93 0.06 6.01
CA GLN A 292 21.47 -0.79 7.07
C GLN A 292 22.09 -2.06 6.48
N LEU A 293 21.40 -2.72 5.55
CA LEU A 293 21.94 -3.90 4.85
C LEU A 293 23.22 -3.57 4.09
N ALA A 294 23.30 -2.43 3.41
CA ALA A 294 24.54 -1.99 2.74
C ALA A 294 25.72 -1.81 3.70
N LYS A 295 25.47 -1.35 4.93
CA LYS A 295 26.51 -1.28 5.96
C LYS A 295 26.99 -2.67 6.40
N ILE A 296 26.08 -3.62 6.57
CA ILE A 296 26.39 -5.03 6.88
C ILE A 296 27.26 -5.61 5.77
N GLN A 297 26.85 -5.49 4.50
CA GLN A 297 27.63 -6.00 3.36
C GLN A 297 29.04 -5.41 3.30
N LYS A 298 29.22 -4.12 3.58
CA LYS A 298 30.55 -3.48 3.62
C LYS A 298 31.42 -3.97 4.77
N ALA A 299 30.81 -4.29 5.91
CA ALA A 299 31.56 -4.78 7.08
C ALA A 299 32.01 -6.24 6.88
N THR A 300 31.21 -7.06 6.18
CA THR A 300 31.51 -8.48 5.93
C THR A 300 32.37 -8.73 4.68
N ALA A 301 32.56 -7.71 3.82
CA ALA A 301 33.43 -7.80 2.62
C ALA A 301 34.91 -7.59 2.92
N LYS A 302 35.30 -7.32 4.17
CA LYS A 302 36.66 -7.23 4.67
C LYS A 302 37.14 -8.57 5.20
#